data_9af49f5d03d07831adf49ed54fe8e3f6
#
_entry.id   9af49f5d03d07831adf49ed54fe8e3f6
#
_cell.length_a   1.000
_cell.length_b   1.000
_cell.length_c   1.000
_cell.angle_alpha   90.00
_cell.angle_beta   90.00
_cell.angle_gamma   90.00
#
_symmetry.space_group_name_H-M   'P 1'
#
loop_
_entity.id
_entity.type
_entity.pdbx_description
1 polymer ?
#
loop_
_entity_poly.entity_id
_entity_poly.type
_entity_poly.pdbx_seq_one_letter_code
_entity_poly.pdbx_strand_id
1 'polypeptide(L)'
;MTHSENQSPRWIAGIEPSSDLLSLSMTSIYEMECREQPQCLATLFDAYEGDPDIKGQLGNLERKSLSAGPILLVGMGASYCSCVAGASWLQSGARSAFAVDAGEWLHYSSTKDQAALSLIVTTSGESAELVELCRNPATGSLALLCNNRNSTCWSLVEDKLPILAGPEYGNATKTYTNASAACIILADHILGRAWSEDARRMLQSFSTTLDRVFAQRNEMEDFCRGAANIVVVGRGPAYGSAIMGALCIREMTGQRAAPHSGGGFRHGPILDVDQSHVAIIFALGRTAALGVSLAQDCVARGGRVILVEAEDRVPSERLLPIRLDPVPEPWESLTSILIPQALTLAIAERHGARLSPRFQYGEMKE
;
A
#
# COMPACT_ATOMS: atom_id res chain seq x y z
N MET A 1 -31.56 -17.23 28.96
CA MET A 1 -30.40 -18.14 28.87
C MET A 1 -30.22 -18.45 27.42
N THR A 2 -29.38 -17.68 26.74
CA THR A 2 -29.04 -17.91 25.34
C THR A 2 -27.55 -18.22 25.31
N HIS A 3 -27.24 -19.43 24.92
CA HIS A 3 -25.88 -19.91 24.71
C HIS A 3 -25.19 -19.05 23.64
N SER A 4 -24.22 -18.25 24.04
CA SER A 4 -23.24 -17.69 23.12
C SER A 4 -22.32 -18.82 22.69
N GLU A 5 -22.51 -19.34 21.48
CA GLU A 5 -21.54 -20.22 20.85
C GLU A 5 -20.24 -19.43 20.70
N ASN A 6 -19.21 -19.96 21.32
CA ASN A 6 -17.84 -19.47 21.30
C ASN A 6 -17.29 -19.80 19.91
N GLN A 7 -17.57 -18.96 18.90
CA GLN A 7 -16.97 -19.12 17.57
C GLN A 7 -15.50 -18.75 17.67
N SER A 8 -14.64 -19.74 17.44
CA SER A 8 -13.20 -19.54 17.31
C SER A 8 -12.88 -18.49 16.25
N PRO A 9 -11.87 -17.62 16.47
CA PRO A 9 -11.49 -16.61 15.49
C PRO A 9 -11.16 -17.26 14.14
N ARG A 10 -11.77 -16.81 13.04
CA ARG A 10 -11.36 -17.21 11.69
C ARG A 10 -10.23 -16.30 11.23
N TRP A 11 -9.04 -16.84 11.13
CA TRP A 11 -7.85 -16.11 10.70
C TRP A 11 -7.85 -15.88 9.18
N ILE A 12 -7.35 -14.72 8.75
CA ILE A 12 -7.11 -14.43 7.33
C ILE A 12 -6.13 -15.49 6.82
N ALA A 13 -6.47 -16.16 5.72
CA ALA A 13 -5.69 -17.22 5.08
C ALA A 13 -5.74 -18.62 5.74
N GLY A 14 -6.62 -18.89 6.71
CA GLY A 14 -6.77 -20.24 7.26
C GLY A 14 -5.54 -20.77 8.03
N ILE A 15 -4.60 -19.90 8.38
CA ILE A 15 -3.40 -20.24 9.17
C ILE A 15 -3.64 -19.76 10.59
N GLU A 16 -3.73 -20.70 11.54
CA GLU A 16 -3.78 -20.36 12.96
C GLU A 16 -2.39 -19.84 13.41
N PRO A 17 -2.33 -18.67 14.08
CA PRO A 17 -1.09 -18.20 14.65
C PRO A 17 -0.60 -19.14 15.74
N SER A 18 0.73 -19.21 15.90
CA SER A 18 1.32 -19.94 17.01
C SER A 18 0.89 -19.36 18.37
N SER A 19 0.93 -20.18 19.43
CA SER A 19 0.64 -19.74 20.80
C SER A 19 1.48 -18.52 21.22
N ASP A 20 2.71 -18.45 20.75
CA ASP A 20 3.65 -17.35 21.04
C ASP A 20 3.17 -16.03 20.38
N LEU A 21 2.69 -16.09 19.16
CA LEU A 21 2.15 -14.91 18.44
C LEU A 21 0.89 -14.38 19.10
N LEU A 22 0.03 -15.26 19.63
CA LEU A 22 -1.19 -14.88 20.37
C LEU A 22 -0.90 -14.17 21.69
N SER A 23 0.31 -14.31 22.22
CA SER A 23 0.75 -13.62 23.45
C SER A 23 1.27 -12.20 23.20
N LEU A 24 1.56 -11.82 21.96
CA LEU A 24 2.09 -10.52 21.61
C LEU A 24 1.01 -9.43 21.59
N SER A 25 1.43 -8.20 21.90
CA SER A 25 0.58 -7.02 21.68
C SER A 25 0.42 -6.74 20.18
N MET A 26 -0.65 -6.03 19.83
CA MET A 26 -0.88 -5.62 18.44
C MET A 26 0.25 -4.72 17.91
N THR A 27 0.84 -3.87 18.75
CA THR A 27 2.00 -3.03 18.40
C THR A 27 3.23 -3.86 18.10
N SER A 28 3.47 -4.93 18.89
CA SER A 28 4.59 -5.85 18.68
C SER A 28 4.44 -6.66 17.38
N ILE A 29 3.22 -7.13 17.08
CA ILE A 29 2.92 -7.82 15.81
C ILE A 29 3.15 -6.87 14.64
N TYR A 30 2.63 -5.64 14.72
CA TYR A 30 2.76 -4.64 13.66
C TYR A 30 4.23 -4.27 13.40
N GLU A 31 5.03 -4.03 14.46
CA GLU A 31 6.47 -3.77 14.31
C GLU A 31 7.21 -4.96 13.69
N MET A 32 6.92 -6.17 14.14
CA MET A 32 7.51 -7.40 13.59
C MET A 32 7.21 -7.50 12.09
N GLU A 33 5.96 -7.34 11.68
CA GLU A 33 5.55 -7.41 10.27
C GLU A 33 6.16 -6.29 9.41
N CYS A 34 6.32 -5.08 9.96
CA CYS A 34 7.06 -4.01 9.30
C CYS A 34 8.54 -4.39 9.09
N ARG A 35 9.18 -5.04 10.07
CA ARG A 35 10.59 -5.46 9.98
C ARG A 35 10.82 -6.66 9.07
N GLU A 36 9.79 -7.43 8.77
CA GLU A 36 9.84 -8.52 7.79
C GLU A 36 9.79 -8.05 6.33
N GLN A 37 9.39 -6.81 6.06
CA GLN A 37 9.25 -6.28 4.69
C GLN A 37 10.50 -6.48 3.81
N PRO A 38 11.74 -6.20 4.26
CA PRO A 38 12.92 -6.39 3.41
C PRO A 38 13.10 -7.84 2.96
N GLN A 39 12.87 -8.80 3.87
CA GLN A 39 13.00 -10.22 3.56
C GLN A 39 11.89 -10.70 2.62
N CYS A 40 10.66 -10.22 2.80
CA CYS A 40 9.53 -10.55 1.92
C CYS A 40 9.74 -9.99 0.51
N LEU A 41 10.25 -8.76 0.39
CA LEU A 41 10.63 -8.17 -0.91
C LEU A 41 11.76 -8.95 -1.59
N ALA A 42 12.79 -9.36 -0.84
CA ALA A 42 13.87 -10.20 -1.36
C ALA A 42 13.32 -11.51 -1.95
N THR A 43 12.46 -12.18 -1.19
CA THR A 43 11.80 -13.43 -1.62
C THR A 43 10.96 -13.23 -2.89
N LEU A 44 10.22 -12.12 -2.97
CA LEU A 44 9.46 -11.77 -4.17
C LEU A 44 10.37 -11.57 -5.37
N PHE A 45 11.43 -10.76 -5.22
CA PHE A 45 12.34 -10.45 -6.33
C PHE A 45 13.08 -11.69 -6.84
N ASP A 46 13.55 -12.54 -5.91
CA ASP A 46 14.21 -13.80 -6.26
C ASP A 46 13.28 -14.72 -7.07
N ALA A 47 12.01 -14.84 -6.64
CA ALA A 47 11.02 -15.65 -7.33
C ALA A 47 10.67 -15.09 -8.71
N TYR A 48 10.44 -13.78 -8.81
CA TYR A 48 10.07 -13.13 -10.08
C TYR A 48 11.22 -13.10 -11.10
N GLU A 49 12.48 -13.14 -10.63
CA GLU A 49 13.66 -13.27 -11.49
C GLU A 49 13.99 -14.73 -11.83
N GLY A 50 13.77 -15.66 -10.89
CA GLY A 50 14.28 -17.03 -11.00
C GLY A 50 13.25 -18.06 -11.47
N ASP A 51 11.98 -17.95 -11.04
CA ASP A 51 10.96 -18.96 -11.29
C ASP A 51 10.43 -18.90 -12.74
N PRO A 52 10.61 -19.99 -13.53
CA PRO A 52 10.14 -20.04 -14.92
C PRO A 52 8.63 -19.89 -15.07
N ASP A 53 7.84 -20.39 -14.12
CA ASP A 53 6.37 -20.31 -14.16
C ASP A 53 5.91 -18.87 -13.96
N ILE A 54 6.49 -18.16 -12.99
CA ILE A 54 6.20 -16.73 -12.77
C ILE A 54 6.59 -15.91 -13.99
N LYS A 55 7.78 -16.14 -14.56
CA LYS A 55 8.22 -15.48 -15.81
C LYS A 55 7.26 -15.76 -16.98
N GLY A 56 6.83 -17.01 -17.10
CA GLY A 56 5.85 -17.41 -18.09
C GLY A 56 4.52 -16.66 -17.94
N GLN A 57 4.05 -16.52 -16.72
CA GLN A 57 2.84 -15.75 -16.40
C GLN A 57 3.01 -14.25 -16.69
N LEU A 58 4.14 -13.63 -16.30
CA LEU A 58 4.41 -12.23 -16.62
C LEU A 58 4.38 -11.98 -18.13
N GLY A 59 5.06 -12.81 -18.93
CA GLY A 59 5.04 -12.70 -20.39
C GLY A 59 3.66 -12.98 -21.02
N ASN A 60 2.84 -13.82 -20.39
CA ASN A 60 1.46 -14.04 -20.81
C ASN A 60 0.59 -12.80 -20.57
N LEU A 61 0.69 -12.20 -19.39
CA LEU A 61 -0.06 -11.00 -19.03
C LEU A 61 0.36 -9.80 -19.87
N GLU A 62 1.66 -9.66 -20.17
CA GLU A 62 2.18 -8.66 -21.11
C GLU A 62 1.48 -8.80 -22.47
N ARG A 63 1.47 -10.01 -23.06
CA ARG A 63 0.80 -10.23 -24.36
C ARG A 63 -0.68 -9.91 -24.31
N LYS A 64 -1.40 -10.31 -23.25
CA LYS A 64 -2.83 -10.00 -23.08
C LYS A 64 -3.09 -8.50 -22.97
N SER A 65 -2.20 -7.77 -22.32
CA SER A 65 -2.28 -6.31 -22.19
C SER A 65 -2.18 -5.54 -23.53
N LEU A 66 -1.73 -6.19 -24.60
CA LEU A 66 -1.63 -5.58 -25.94
C LEU A 66 -2.99 -5.52 -26.66
N SER A 67 -4.02 -6.19 -26.16
CA SER A 67 -5.38 -6.09 -26.68
C SER A 67 -5.92 -4.66 -26.55
N ALA A 68 -6.94 -4.34 -27.34
CA ALA A 68 -7.59 -3.05 -27.26
C ALA A 68 -8.30 -2.87 -25.90
N GLY A 69 -8.17 -1.69 -25.31
CA GLY A 69 -8.82 -1.34 -24.05
C GLY A 69 -7.84 -0.95 -22.93
N PRO A 70 -8.37 -0.47 -21.82
CA PRO A 70 -7.57 -0.11 -20.64
C PRO A 70 -7.06 -1.35 -19.89
N ILE A 71 -6.03 -1.15 -19.08
CA ILE A 71 -5.60 -2.10 -18.06
C ILE A 71 -6.23 -1.66 -16.74
N LEU A 72 -6.97 -2.55 -16.10
CA LEU A 72 -7.61 -2.31 -14.82
C LEU A 72 -6.87 -3.07 -13.72
N LEU A 73 -6.47 -2.38 -12.66
CA LEU A 73 -5.97 -2.99 -11.45
C LEU A 73 -7.06 -2.85 -10.40
N VAL A 74 -7.61 -3.98 -9.96
CA VAL A 74 -8.84 -4.04 -9.17
C VAL A 74 -8.52 -4.54 -7.77
N GLY A 75 -8.88 -3.79 -6.74
CA GLY A 75 -8.62 -4.18 -5.36
C GLY A 75 -9.49 -3.42 -4.37
N MET A 76 -9.37 -3.77 -3.09
CA MET A 76 -10.06 -3.10 -1.98
C MET A 76 -9.07 -2.83 -0.84
N GLY A 77 -9.27 -1.76 -0.07
CA GLY A 77 -8.43 -1.43 1.06
C GLY A 77 -6.95 -1.32 0.69
N ALA A 78 -6.08 -2.05 1.39
CA ALA A 78 -4.64 -2.07 1.13
C ALA A 78 -4.29 -2.55 -0.29
N SER A 79 -5.06 -3.50 -0.83
CA SER A 79 -4.87 -3.99 -2.21
C SER A 79 -5.18 -2.90 -3.24
N TYR A 80 -6.20 -2.07 -3.01
CA TYR A 80 -6.47 -0.90 -3.85
C TYR A 80 -5.30 0.08 -3.84
N CYS A 81 -4.67 0.30 -2.68
CA CYS A 81 -3.49 1.17 -2.58
C CYS A 81 -2.32 0.67 -3.45
N SER A 82 -2.11 -0.65 -3.51
CA SER A 82 -1.12 -1.29 -4.39
C SER A 82 -1.48 -1.13 -5.87
N CYS A 83 -2.78 -1.23 -6.20
CA CYS A 83 -3.28 -0.98 -7.56
C CYS A 83 -2.97 0.44 -8.03
N VAL A 84 -3.08 1.45 -7.14
CA VAL A 84 -2.77 2.85 -7.47
C VAL A 84 -1.32 3.03 -7.87
N ALA A 85 -0.37 2.38 -7.19
CA ALA A 85 1.04 2.46 -7.53
C ALA A 85 1.32 1.89 -8.94
N GLY A 86 0.83 0.67 -9.23
CA GLY A 86 0.98 0.02 -10.53
C GLY A 86 0.29 0.77 -11.68
N ALA A 87 -0.95 1.21 -11.49
CA ALA A 87 -1.70 1.97 -12.49
C ALA A 87 -1.02 3.30 -12.82
N SER A 88 -0.56 4.02 -11.80
CA SER A 88 0.18 5.27 -11.98
C SER A 88 1.48 5.05 -12.77
N TRP A 89 2.18 3.95 -12.53
CA TRP A 89 3.40 3.64 -13.27
C TRP A 89 3.13 3.27 -14.73
N LEU A 90 2.08 2.49 -15.01
CA LEU A 90 1.62 2.21 -16.38
C LEU A 90 1.26 3.48 -17.14
N GLN A 91 0.54 4.40 -16.51
CA GLN A 91 0.19 5.71 -17.10
C GLN A 91 1.44 6.54 -17.43
N SER A 92 2.51 6.48 -16.62
CA SER A 92 3.77 7.16 -16.89
C SER A 92 4.45 6.70 -18.18
N GLY A 93 4.14 5.49 -18.64
CA GLY A 93 4.59 4.89 -19.89
C GLY A 93 3.54 4.97 -21.02
N ALA A 94 2.59 5.91 -20.93
CA ALA A 94 1.53 6.15 -21.91
C ALA A 94 0.55 4.95 -22.11
N ARG A 95 0.41 4.05 -21.11
CA ARG A 95 -0.63 3.01 -21.11
C ARG A 95 -1.90 3.54 -20.44
N SER A 96 -3.04 3.30 -21.07
CA SER A 96 -4.34 3.54 -20.43
C SER A 96 -4.54 2.53 -19.31
N ALA A 97 -4.36 2.94 -18.05
CA ALA A 97 -4.46 2.08 -16.89
C ALA A 97 -5.14 2.78 -15.72
N PHE A 98 -5.94 2.05 -14.93
CA PHE A 98 -6.71 2.62 -13.82
C PHE A 98 -6.71 1.66 -12.63
N ALA A 99 -6.57 2.22 -11.42
CA ALA A 99 -6.92 1.52 -10.20
C ALA A 99 -8.43 1.64 -9.96
N VAL A 100 -9.08 0.53 -9.66
CA VAL A 100 -10.53 0.46 -9.52
C VAL A 100 -10.87 -0.24 -8.20
N ASP A 101 -11.79 0.32 -7.44
CA ASP A 101 -12.38 -0.37 -6.29
C ASP A 101 -13.25 -1.53 -6.77
N ALA A 102 -13.09 -2.70 -6.12
CA ALA A 102 -13.74 -3.92 -6.58
C ALA A 102 -15.26 -3.88 -6.41
N GLY A 103 -15.76 -3.26 -5.32
CA GLY A 103 -17.19 -3.09 -5.10
C GLY A 103 -17.82 -2.19 -6.15
N GLU A 104 -17.20 -1.04 -6.42
CA GLU A 104 -17.67 -0.12 -7.47
C GLU A 104 -17.62 -0.81 -8.85
N TRP A 105 -16.57 -1.57 -9.13
CA TRP A 105 -16.46 -2.28 -10.40
C TRP A 105 -17.51 -3.39 -10.54
N LEU A 106 -17.76 -4.15 -9.48
CA LEU A 106 -18.76 -5.22 -9.48
C LEU A 106 -20.17 -4.68 -9.73
N HIS A 107 -20.55 -3.61 -9.05
CA HIS A 107 -21.93 -3.16 -9.00
C HIS A 107 -22.29 -2.11 -10.04
N TYR A 108 -21.34 -1.25 -10.44
CA TYR A 108 -21.64 -0.08 -11.27
C TYR A 108 -20.95 -0.05 -12.63
N SER A 109 -19.99 -0.96 -12.90
CA SER A 109 -19.34 -0.96 -14.21
C SER A 109 -20.13 -1.76 -15.24
N SER A 110 -20.56 -1.06 -16.30
CA SER A 110 -21.15 -1.69 -17.51
C SER A 110 -20.10 -2.05 -18.58
N THR A 111 -18.81 -1.69 -18.34
CA THR A 111 -17.73 -1.82 -19.35
C THR A 111 -16.71 -2.90 -18.97
N LYS A 112 -17.08 -3.86 -18.13
CA LYS A 112 -16.21 -4.95 -17.67
C LYS A 112 -15.55 -5.70 -18.84
N ASP A 113 -16.26 -5.82 -19.96
CA ASP A 113 -15.83 -6.55 -21.15
C ASP A 113 -14.89 -5.76 -22.08
N GLN A 114 -14.59 -4.50 -21.76
CA GLN A 114 -13.80 -3.62 -22.64
C GLN A 114 -12.33 -3.48 -22.18
N ALA A 115 -11.96 -4.06 -21.04
CA ALA A 115 -10.59 -4.03 -20.57
C ALA A 115 -9.70 -4.99 -21.37
N ALA A 116 -8.51 -4.54 -21.74
CA ALA A 116 -7.48 -5.40 -22.32
C ALA A 116 -7.02 -6.45 -21.30
N LEU A 117 -6.85 -6.00 -20.05
CA LEU A 117 -6.45 -6.83 -18.91
C LEU A 117 -7.08 -6.28 -17.63
N SER A 118 -7.70 -7.15 -16.85
CA SER A 118 -8.17 -6.85 -15.48
C SER A 118 -7.36 -7.69 -14.50
N LEU A 119 -6.52 -7.03 -13.69
CA LEU A 119 -5.72 -7.66 -12.63
C LEU A 119 -6.42 -7.46 -11.28
N ILE A 120 -6.96 -8.52 -10.72
CA ILE A 120 -7.45 -8.53 -9.33
C ILE A 120 -6.25 -8.64 -8.39
N VAL A 121 -6.16 -7.75 -7.41
CA VAL A 121 -5.14 -7.76 -6.36
C VAL A 121 -5.80 -8.04 -5.02
N THR A 122 -5.34 -9.05 -4.30
CA THR A 122 -5.92 -9.44 -3.02
C THR A 122 -4.92 -10.17 -2.12
N THR A 123 -4.99 -9.92 -0.82
CA THR A 123 -4.19 -10.67 0.15
C THR A 123 -4.87 -12.00 0.49
N SER A 124 -6.14 -11.97 0.88
CA SER A 124 -6.87 -13.16 1.33
C SER A 124 -7.36 -14.03 0.18
N GLY A 125 -7.80 -13.42 -0.93
CA GLY A 125 -8.48 -14.10 -2.02
C GLY A 125 -9.88 -14.63 -1.66
N GLU A 126 -10.49 -14.08 -0.59
CA GLU A 126 -11.77 -14.55 -0.03
C GLU A 126 -12.82 -13.43 0.12
N SER A 127 -12.51 -12.18 -0.25
CA SER A 127 -13.51 -11.10 -0.24
C SER A 127 -14.65 -11.42 -1.19
N ALA A 128 -15.89 -11.23 -0.73
CA ALA A 128 -17.09 -11.67 -1.45
C ALA A 128 -17.19 -11.07 -2.86
N GLU A 129 -16.89 -9.78 -2.99
CA GLU A 129 -16.91 -9.04 -4.26
C GLU A 129 -15.85 -9.59 -5.24
N LEU A 130 -14.65 -9.89 -4.75
CA LEU A 130 -13.57 -10.43 -5.57
C LEU A 130 -13.86 -11.88 -6.00
N VAL A 131 -14.40 -12.70 -5.11
CA VAL A 131 -14.84 -14.07 -5.43
C VAL A 131 -15.94 -14.04 -6.50
N GLU A 132 -16.88 -13.11 -6.40
CA GLU A 132 -17.95 -12.96 -7.41
C GLU A 132 -17.39 -12.53 -8.76
N LEU A 133 -16.43 -11.58 -8.77
CA LEU A 133 -15.73 -11.17 -9.99
C LEU A 133 -14.93 -12.32 -10.63
N CYS A 134 -14.31 -13.18 -9.80
CA CYS A 134 -13.59 -14.35 -10.30
C CYS A 134 -14.50 -15.44 -10.84
N ARG A 135 -15.73 -15.62 -10.29
CA ARG A 135 -16.72 -16.60 -10.75
C ARG A 135 -17.37 -16.18 -12.06
N ASN A 136 -17.62 -14.89 -12.21
CA ASN A 136 -18.28 -14.30 -13.35
C ASN A 136 -17.34 -13.30 -14.06
N PRO A 137 -16.23 -13.81 -14.61
CA PRO A 137 -15.27 -12.93 -15.26
C PRO A 137 -15.94 -12.24 -16.45
N ALA A 138 -15.62 -10.97 -16.62
CA ALA A 138 -15.91 -10.26 -17.85
C ALA A 138 -15.26 -10.99 -19.05
N THR A 139 -15.74 -10.74 -20.25
CA THR A 139 -15.23 -11.39 -21.49
C THR A 139 -13.77 -11.02 -21.83
N GLY A 140 -13.20 -10.00 -21.12
CA GLY A 140 -11.80 -9.62 -21.21
C GLY A 140 -10.85 -10.57 -20.46
N SER A 141 -9.56 -10.31 -20.56
CA SER A 141 -8.54 -11.10 -19.85
C SER A 141 -8.57 -10.78 -18.36
N LEU A 142 -8.88 -11.78 -17.53
CA LEU A 142 -8.80 -11.70 -16.07
C LEU A 142 -7.51 -12.32 -15.58
N ALA A 143 -6.84 -11.64 -14.65
CA ALA A 143 -5.66 -12.14 -13.94
C ALA A 143 -5.77 -11.87 -12.43
N LEU A 144 -4.99 -12.58 -11.65
CA LEU A 144 -4.98 -12.50 -10.20
C LEU A 144 -3.56 -12.26 -9.65
N LEU A 145 -3.42 -11.34 -8.73
CA LEU A 145 -2.25 -11.18 -7.87
C LEU A 145 -2.70 -11.47 -6.43
N CYS A 146 -2.27 -12.59 -5.84
CA CYS A 146 -2.80 -13.06 -4.56
C CYS A 146 -1.71 -13.59 -3.63
N ASN A 147 -1.83 -13.27 -2.34
CA ASN A 147 -0.92 -13.78 -1.32
C ASN A 147 -1.30 -15.20 -0.85
N ASN A 148 -2.60 -15.46 -0.69
CA ASN A 148 -3.09 -16.78 -0.28
C ASN A 148 -3.32 -17.69 -1.49
N ARG A 149 -2.35 -18.59 -1.73
CA ARG A 149 -2.40 -19.56 -2.83
C ARG A 149 -3.42 -20.69 -2.62
N ASN A 150 -4.04 -20.78 -1.44
CA ASN A 150 -5.09 -21.77 -1.13
C ASN A 150 -6.50 -21.15 -1.17
N SER A 151 -6.62 -19.91 -1.65
CA SER A 151 -7.88 -19.16 -1.64
C SER A 151 -8.84 -19.57 -2.75
N THR A 152 -10.10 -19.16 -2.56
CA THR A 152 -11.15 -19.33 -3.56
C THR A 152 -10.79 -18.63 -4.88
N CYS A 153 -10.34 -17.36 -4.84
CA CYS A 153 -9.92 -16.64 -6.04
C CYS A 153 -8.76 -17.34 -6.75
N TRP A 154 -7.76 -17.87 -5.99
CA TRP A 154 -6.64 -18.59 -6.58
C TRP A 154 -7.07 -19.84 -7.36
N SER A 155 -8.09 -20.54 -6.89
CA SER A 155 -8.61 -21.74 -7.56
C SER A 155 -9.43 -21.44 -8.82
N LEU A 156 -10.03 -20.25 -8.90
CA LEU A 156 -10.93 -19.84 -9.97
C LEU A 156 -10.22 -19.19 -11.17
N VAL A 157 -9.06 -18.55 -10.95
CA VAL A 157 -8.36 -17.78 -12.01
C VAL A 157 -7.15 -18.57 -12.51
N GLU A 158 -7.01 -18.65 -13.83
CA GLU A 158 -5.90 -19.36 -14.49
C GLU A 158 -4.61 -18.52 -14.49
N ASP A 159 -4.70 -17.26 -14.95
CA ASP A 159 -3.57 -16.35 -15.00
C ASP A 159 -3.34 -15.72 -13.64
N LYS A 160 -2.27 -16.11 -12.96
CA LYS A 160 -2.05 -15.69 -11.56
C LYS A 160 -0.60 -15.54 -11.18
N LEU A 161 -0.35 -14.56 -10.32
CA LEU A 161 0.96 -14.25 -9.76
C LEU A 161 0.87 -14.27 -8.23
N PRO A 162 1.88 -14.79 -7.52
CA PRO A 162 1.89 -14.79 -6.06
C PRO A 162 2.48 -13.49 -5.49
N ILE A 163 1.92 -12.98 -4.38
CA ILE A 163 2.47 -11.83 -3.64
C ILE A 163 3.67 -12.21 -2.76
N LEU A 164 3.72 -13.43 -2.25
CA LEU A 164 4.85 -14.00 -1.50
C LEU A 164 5.24 -13.21 -0.22
N ALA A 165 4.28 -12.58 0.45
CA ALA A 165 4.52 -11.85 1.69
C ALA A 165 4.40 -12.74 2.94
N GLY A 166 3.96 -13.99 2.79
CA GLY A 166 3.67 -14.86 3.93
C GLY A 166 2.42 -14.44 4.70
N PRO A 167 2.17 -15.03 5.87
CA PRO A 167 1.02 -14.68 6.71
C PRO A 167 1.20 -13.30 7.34
N GLU A 168 0.10 -12.57 7.51
CA GLU A 168 0.03 -11.26 8.15
C GLU A 168 -1.18 -11.24 9.08
N TYR A 169 -1.02 -10.69 10.28
CA TYR A 169 -1.99 -10.85 11.37
C TYR A 169 -2.56 -9.53 11.90
N GLY A 170 -2.03 -8.43 11.43
CA GLY A 170 -2.42 -7.09 11.82
C GLY A 170 -2.88 -6.23 10.67
N ASN A 171 -2.55 -4.96 10.77
CA ASN A 171 -2.72 -4.01 9.69
C ASN A 171 -1.79 -4.34 8.53
N ALA A 172 -2.23 -4.14 7.30
CA ALA A 172 -1.41 -4.49 6.13
C ALA A 172 -0.08 -3.73 6.11
N THR A 173 1.02 -4.46 6.04
CA THR A 173 2.39 -3.97 6.00
C THR A 173 3.19 -4.63 4.87
N LYS A 174 3.73 -5.83 5.09
CA LYS A 174 4.49 -6.60 4.10
C LYS A 174 3.65 -7.08 2.93
N THR A 175 2.37 -7.37 3.14
CA THR A 175 1.47 -7.72 2.04
C THR A 175 1.24 -6.53 1.11
N TYR A 176 1.13 -5.30 1.66
CA TYR A 176 1.04 -4.09 0.86
C TYR A 176 2.31 -3.82 0.05
N THR A 177 3.49 -3.89 0.69
CA THR A 177 4.76 -3.61 -0.01
C THR A 177 5.05 -4.63 -1.11
N ASN A 178 4.81 -5.92 -0.84
CA ASN A 178 4.99 -6.96 -1.84
C ASN A 178 3.96 -6.87 -2.98
N ALA A 179 2.68 -6.60 -2.68
CA ALA A 179 1.66 -6.40 -3.71
C ALA A 179 1.98 -5.19 -4.60
N SER A 180 2.44 -4.08 -4.00
CA SER A 180 2.86 -2.89 -4.74
C SER A 180 4.07 -3.18 -5.62
N ALA A 181 5.08 -3.90 -5.10
CA ALA A 181 6.24 -4.31 -5.87
C ALA A 181 5.84 -5.21 -7.06
N ALA A 182 4.96 -6.20 -6.85
CA ALA A 182 4.49 -7.07 -7.91
C ALA A 182 3.69 -6.31 -8.99
N CYS A 183 2.86 -5.34 -8.59
CA CYS A 183 2.15 -4.45 -9.54
C CYS A 183 3.14 -3.60 -10.36
N ILE A 184 4.21 -3.10 -9.74
CA ILE A 184 5.27 -2.33 -10.41
C ILE A 184 6.05 -3.23 -11.38
N ILE A 185 6.44 -4.43 -10.97
CA ILE A 185 7.14 -5.40 -11.83
C ILE A 185 6.30 -5.75 -13.05
N LEU A 186 5.02 -6.06 -12.87
CA LEU A 186 4.12 -6.31 -13.99
C LEU A 186 4.00 -5.09 -14.91
N ALA A 187 3.92 -3.89 -14.32
CA ALA A 187 3.87 -2.66 -15.11
C ALA A 187 5.15 -2.47 -15.94
N ASP A 188 6.33 -2.72 -15.40
CA ASP A 188 7.58 -2.66 -16.13
C ASP A 188 7.65 -3.69 -17.27
N HIS A 189 7.18 -4.93 -17.01
CA HIS A 189 7.04 -5.93 -18.07
C HIS A 189 6.16 -5.44 -19.23
N ILE A 190 4.98 -4.90 -18.92
CA ILE A 190 4.04 -4.35 -19.93
C ILE A 190 4.63 -3.16 -20.67
N LEU A 191 5.50 -2.40 -20.04
CA LEU A 191 6.20 -1.24 -20.63
C LEU A 191 7.49 -1.61 -21.35
N GLY A 192 7.91 -2.88 -21.34
CA GLY A 192 9.17 -3.33 -21.89
C GLY A 192 10.40 -2.76 -21.16
N ARG A 193 10.29 -2.51 -19.85
CA ARG A 193 11.35 -1.95 -19.01
C ARG A 193 12.00 -3.04 -18.15
N ALA A 194 13.30 -2.91 -17.91
CA ALA A 194 14.00 -3.71 -16.93
C ALA A 194 13.73 -3.16 -15.53
N TRP A 195 13.32 -4.04 -14.58
CA TRP A 195 12.96 -3.64 -13.22
C TRP A 195 13.98 -4.09 -12.17
N SER A 196 14.69 -5.14 -12.44
CA SER A 196 15.44 -5.92 -11.43
C SER A 196 16.58 -5.11 -10.79
N GLU A 197 17.37 -4.39 -11.57
CA GLU A 197 18.48 -3.59 -11.04
C GLU A 197 17.98 -2.48 -10.10
N ASP A 198 16.94 -1.76 -10.47
CA ASP A 198 16.38 -0.67 -9.68
C ASP A 198 15.70 -1.19 -8.42
N ALA A 199 14.98 -2.32 -8.52
CA ALA A 199 14.40 -3.01 -7.36
C ALA A 199 15.46 -3.46 -6.37
N ARG A 200 16.57 -4.06 -6.85
CA ARG A 200 17.69 -4.51 -6.02
C ARG A 200 18.42 -3.33 -5.37
N ARG A 201 18.60 -2.22 -6.07
CA ARG A 201 19.16 -1.00 -5.50
C ARG A 201 18.31 -0.43 -4.37
N MET A 202 17.00 -0.38 -4.55
CA MET A 202 16.06 0.01 -3.50
C MET A 202 16.16 -0.95 -2.30
N LEU A 203 16.15 -2.26 -2.53
CA LEU A 203 16.21 -3.27 -1.47
C LEU A 203 17.50 -3.18 -0.64
N GLN A 204 18.64 -2.85 -1.25
CA GLN A 204 19.93 -2.69 -0.55
C GLN A 204 19.87 -1.62 0.56
N SER A 205 19.12 -0.54 0.36
CA SER A 205 18.97 0.53 1.33
C SER A 205 17.72 0.38 2.20
N PHE A 206 16.80 -0.54 1.88
CA PHE A 206 15.49 -0.61 2.52
C PHE A 206 15.58 -0.88 4.03
N SER A 207 16.39 -1.88 4.44
CA SER A 207 16.54 -2.22 5.87
C SER A 207 17.14 -1.07 6.68
N THR A 208 18.17 -0.43 6.18
CA THR A 208 18.80 0.72 6.85
C THR A 208 17.88 1.93 6.89
N THR A 209 17.10 2.15 5.85
CA THR A 209 16.07 3.21 5.79
C THR A 209 14.96 2.92 6.81
N LEU A 210 14.48 1.68 6.88
CA LEU A 210 13.49 1.24 7.85
C LEU A 210 13.99 1.50 9.28
N ASP A 211 15.19 1.04 9.63
CA ASP A 211 15.75 1.22 10.96
C ASP A 211 15.89 2.71 11.33
N ARG A 212 16.36 3.53 10.40
CA ARG A 212 16.51 4.98 10.60
C ARG A 212 15.16 5.67 10.81
N VAL A 213 14.16 5.36 9.99
CA VAL A 213 12.82 5.94 10.08
C VAL A 213 12.13 5.49 11.37
N PHE A 214 12.23 4.21 11.72
CA PHE A 214 11.64 3.69 12.97
C PHE A 214 12.33 4.23 14.22
N ALA A 215 13.62 4.55 14.16
CA ALA A 215 14.31 5.23 15.27
C ALA A 215 13.77 6.66 15.50
N GLN A 216 13.28 7.33 14.46
CA GLN A 216 12.70 8.68 14.55
C GLN A 216 11.19 8.68 14.89
N ARG A 217 10.56 7.52 15.11
CA ARG A 217 9.09 7.42 15.28
C ARG A 217 8.53 8.26 16.42
N ASN A 218 9.26 8.35 17.55
CA ASN A 218 8.82 9.13 18.70
C ASN A 218 8.92 10.64 18.43
N GLU A 219 9.94 11.10 17.70
CA GLU A 219 10.06 12.49 17.27
C GLU A 219 8.88 12.88 16.34
N MET A 220 8.54 12.00 15.39
CA MET A 220 7.38 12.21 14.51
C MET A 220 6.07 12.27 15.32
N GLU A 221 5.90 11.40 16.32
CA GLU A 221 4.70 11.39 17.17
C GLU A 221 4.63 12.65 18.02
N ASP A 222 5.74 13.06 18.66
CA ASP A 222 5.81 14.30 19.42
C ASP A 222 5.50 15.53 18.54
N PHE A 223 5.98 15.52 17.30
CA PHE A 223 5.67 16.56 16.32
C PHE A 223 4.18 16.57 15.91
N CYS A 224 3.52 15.41 15.90
CA CYS A 224 2.10 15.29 15.61
C CYS A 224 1.18 15.56 16.82
N ARG A 225 1.74 15.74 18.02
CA ARG A 225 0.95 15.87 19.24
C ARG A 225 -0.08 16.99 19.16
N GLY A 226 -1.33 16.66 19.55
CA GLY A 226 -2.45 17.61 19.51
C GLY A 226 -2.99 17.89 18.10
N ALA A 227 -2.54 17.17 17.08
CA ALA A 227 -3.13 17.28 15.75
C ALA A 227 -4.57 16.77 15.77
N ALA A 228 -5.49 17.60 15.27
CA ALA A 228 -6.88 17.18 15.05
C ALA A 228 -7.00 16.32 13.80
N ASN A 229 -6.18 16.60 12.78
CA ASN A 229 -6.17 15.91 11.51
C ASN A 229 -4.72 15.68 11.02
N ILE A 230 -4.48 14.50 10.50
CA ILE A 230 -3.25 14.16 9.76
C ILE A 230 -3.63 13.99 8.30
N VAL A 231 -2.93 14.64 7.39
CA VAL A 231 -3.08 14.39 5.96
C VAL A 231 -1.81 13.78 5.40
N VAL A 232 -1.95 12.80 4.51
CA VAL A 232 -0.81 12.18 3.84
C VAL A 232 -0.91 12.50 2.36
N VAL A 233 0.11 13.14 1.81
CA VAL A 233 0.09 13.66 0.45
C VAL A 233 1.17 13.00 -0.40
N GLY A 234 0.74 12.39 -1.50
CA GLY A 234 1.63 11.75 -2.47
C GLY A 234 1.30 12.12 -3.91
N ARG A 235 2.20 11.77 -4.83
CA ARG A 235 2.01 11.90 -6.28
C ARG A 235 2.53 10.66 -6.99
N GLY A 236 2.00 10.39 -8.18
CA GLY A 236 2.41 9.23 -8.95
C GLY A 236 2.27 7.92 -8.15
N PRO A 237 3.22 6.98 -8.25
CA PRO A 237 3.20 5.74 -7.48
C PRO A 237 3.13 5.95 -5.96
N ALA A 238 3.79 6.99 -5.42
CA ALA A 238 3.77 7.32 -4.00
C ALA A 238 2.38 7.79 -3.49
N TYR A 239 1.42 8.06 -4.37
CA TYR A 239 0.05 8.30 -3.94
C TYR A 239 -0.61 7.04 -3.37
N GLY A 240 -0.26 5.85 -3.88
CA GLY A 240 -0.66 4.57 -3.27
C GLY A 240 -0.20 4.47 -1.80
N SER A 241 1.05 4.88 -1.53
CA SER A 241 1.60 4.91 -0.16
C SER A 241 0.95 5.99 0.72
N ALA A 242 0.51 7.10 0.14
CA ALA A 242 -0.24 8.10 0.89
C ALA A 242 -1.62 7.57 1.33
N ILE A 243 -2.33 6.87 0.44
CA ILE A 243 -3.61 6.23 0.77
C ILE A 243 -3.40 5.17 1.85
N MET A 244 -2.42 4.28 1.66
CA MET A 244 -2.12 3.23 2.62
C MET A 244 -1.68 3.78 3.98
N GLY A 245 -0.85 4.82 3.99
CA GLY A 245 -0.38 5.45 5.23
C GLY A 245 -1.52 6.07 6.04
N ALA A 246 -2.45 6.77 5.39
CA ALA A 246 -3.64 7.28 6.05
C ALA A 246 -4.55 6.15 6.56
N LEU A 247 -4.66 5.05 5.84
CA LEU A 247 -5.40 3.86 6.24
C LEU A 247 -4.78 3.23 7.50
N CYS A 248 -3.46 2.99 7.52
CA CYS A 248 -2.74 2.46 8.67
C CYS A 248 -2.98 3.27 9.94
N ILE A 249 -2.82 4.60 9.86
CA ILE A 249 -3.03 5.50 10.99
C ILE A 249 -4.46 5.36 11.52
N ARG A 250 -5.46 5.36 10.66
CA ARG A 250 -6.88 5.26 11.06
C ARG A 250 -7.22 3.92 11.70
N GLU A 251 -6.84 2.83 11.05
CA GLU A 251 -7.17 1.48 11.51
C GLU A 251 -6.50 1.16 12.85
N MET A 252 -5.21 1.42 12.95
CA MET A 252 -4.43 1.04 14.12
C MET A 252 -4.67 1.95 15.32
N THR A 253 -4.91 3.25 15.12
CA THR A 253 -4.92 4.25 16.19
C THR A 253 -6.25 4.96 16.36
N GLY A 254 -7.10 4.96 15.34
CA GLY A 254 -8.33 5.75 15.27
C GLY A 254 -8.10 7.26 15.14
N GLN A 255 -6.85 7.71 15.02
CA GLN A 255 -6.53 9.10 14.69
C GLN A 255 -7.10 9.44 13.31
N ARG A 256 -7.68 10.63 13.16
CA ARG A 256 -8.18 11.08 11.87
C ARG A 256 -7.00 11.30 10.92
N ALA A 257 -7.02 10.58 9.81
CA ALA A 257 -6.05 10.71 8.75
C ALA A 257 -6.75 10.65 7.38
N ALA A 258 -6.29 11.45 6.41
CA ALA A 258 -6.86 11.47 5.07
C ALA A 258 -5.75 11.51 4.01
N PRO A 259 -5.86 10.73 2.93
CA PRO A 259 -4.93 10.79 1.82
C PRO A 259 -5.34 11.86 0.81
N HIS A 260 -4.35 12.51 0.19
CA HIS A 260 -4.59 13.40 -0.92
C HIS A 260 -3.53 13.25 -2.01
N SER A 261 -3.93 13.39 -3.27
CA SER A 261 -2.97 13.70 -4.32
C SER A 261 -2.50 15.14 -4.15
N GLY A 262 -1.23 15.43 -4.50
CA GLY A 262 -0.70 16.78 -4.29
C GLY A 262 -1.44 17.88 -5.06
N GLY A 263 -2.01 17.56 -6.23
CA GLY A 263 -2.88 18.47 -6.98
C GLY A 263 -4.24 18.63 -6.29
N GLY A 264 -4.90 17.52 -5.95
CA GLY A 264 -6.18 17.52 -5.25
C GLY A 264 -6.12 18.26 -3.92
N PHE A 265 -5.02 18.16 -3.18
CA PHE A 265 -4.85 18.88 -1.92
C PHE A 265 -4.83 20.40 -2.10
N ARG A 266 -4.20 20.92 -3.17
CA ARG A 266 -4.17 22.35 -3.47
C ARG A 266 -5.53 22.93 -3.86
N HIS A 267 -6.44 22.11 -4.37
CA HIS A 267 -7.74 22.51 -4.88
C HIS A 267 -8.89 22.32 -3.88
N GLY A 268 -8.74 22.88 -2.70
CA GLY A 268 -9.75 22.89 -1.63
C GLY A 268 -9.18 22.54 -0.27
N PRO A 269 -8.74 21.29 -0.01
CA PRO A 269 -8.30 20.84 1.32
C PRO A 269 -7.19 21.67 1.97
N ILE A 270 -6.33 22.30 1.19
CA ILE A 270 -5.30 23.22 1.71
C ILE A 270 -5.89 24.41 2.48
N LEU A 271 -7.14 24.77 2.22
CA LEU A 271 -7.82 25.89 2.92
C LEU A 271 -8.14 25.54 4.38
N ASP A 272 -8.23 24.25 4.71
CA ASP A 272 -8.49 23.76 6.07
C ASP A 272 -7.21 23.75 6.92
N VAL A 273 -6.03 23.97 6.30
CA VAL A 273 -4.76 23.89 7.00
C VAL A 273 -4.61 25.04 7.99
N ASP A 274 -4.47 24.69 9.25
CA ASP A 274 -4.19 25.55 10.40
C ASP A 274 -3.21 24.85 11.39
N GLN A 275 -3.01 25.42 12.55
CA GLN A 275 -2.13 24.89 13.59
C GLN A 275 -2.52 23.51 14.14
N SER A 276 -3.76 23.07 13.93
CA SER A 276 -4.26 21.75 14.33
C SER A 276 -4.00 20.67 13.28
N HIS A 277 -3.44 21.03 12.12
CA HIS A 277 -3.17 20.11 11.01
C HIS A 277 -1.70 19.72 10.96
N VAL A 278 -1.46 18.45 10.68
CA VAL A 278 -0.15 17.91 10.29
C VAL A 278 -0.26 17.30 8.91
N ALA A 279 0.61 17.71 7.98
CA ALA A 279 0.71 17.14 6.66
C ALA A 279 2.00 16.32 6.53
N ILE A 280 1.89 15.04 6.19
CA ILE A 280 3.01 14.20 5.74
C ILE A 280 3.06 14.34 4.23
N ILE A 281 4.12 14.94 3.68
CA ILE A 281 4.23 15.25 2.26
C ILE A 281 5.41 14.50 1.66
N PHE A 282 5.14 13.62 0.69
CA PHE A 282 6.16 12.92 -0.07
C PHE A 282 6.65 13.82 -1.21
N ALA A 283 7.82 14.44 -1.01
CA ALA A 283 8.52 15.27 -1.99
C ALA A 283 9.63 14.44 -2.67
N LEU A 284 9.21 13.46 -3.48
CA LEU A 284 10.08 12.44 -4.07
C LEU A 284 10.01 12.48 -5.60
N GLY A 285 11.03 11.89 -6.24
CA GLY A 285 11.14 11.68 -7.67
C GLY A 285 10.97 12.97 -8.50
N ARG A 286 10.42 12.83 -9.70
CA ARG A 286 10.22 13.94 -10.66
C ARG A 286 9.31 15.06 -10.14
N THR A 287 8.56 14.83 -9.06
CA THR A 287 7.63 15.81 -8.48
C THR A 287 8.11 16.38 -7.14
N ALA A 288 9.35 16.13 -6.74
CA ALA A 288 9.92 16.58 -5.46
C ALA A 288 9.74 18.08 -5.22
N ALA A 289 10.07 18.91 -6.21
CA ALA A 289 9.93 20.37 -6.10
C ALA A 289 8.48 20.82 -5.84
N LEU A 290 7.48 20.12 -6.41
CA LEU A 290 6.07 20.39 -6.16
C LEU A 290 5.66 20.02 -4.74
N GLY A 291 6.24 18.97 -4.18
CA GLY A 291 6.06 18.55 -2.78
C GLY A 291 6.64 19.59 -1.82
N VAL A 292 7.87 20.04 -2.07
CA VAL A 292 8.53 21.08 -1.26
C VAL A 292 7.73 22.40 -1.28
N SER A 293 7.28 22.83 -2.47
CA SER A 293 6.43 24.02 -2.60
C SER A 293 5.13 23.88 -1.81
N LEU A 294 4.49 22.70 -1.84
CA LEU A 294 3.28 22.44 -1.07
C LEU A 294 3.54 22.51 0.44
N ALA A 295 4.66 21.96 0.90
CA ALA A 295 5.06 22.02 2.30
C ALA A 295 5.22 23.48 2.78
N GLN A 296 5.86 24.34 1.97
CA GLN A 296 5.99 25.77 2.27
C GLN A 296 4.62 26.46 2.40
N ASP A 297 3.68 26.16 1.51
CA ASP A 297 2.33 26.71 1.57
C ASP A 297 1.58 26.26 2.83
N CYS A 298 1.72 24.99 3.25
CA CYS A 298 1.13 24.48 4.49
C CYS A 298 1.72 25.20 5.73
N VAL A 299 3.04 25.34 5.78
CA VAL A 299 3.73 26.05 6.87
C VAL A 299 3.30 27.53 6.93
N ALA A 300 3.21 28.20 5.78
CA ALA A 300 2.76 29.60 5.70
C ALA A 300 1.33 29.80 6.22
N ARG A 301 0.47 28.75 6.16
CA ARG A 301 -0.89 28.73 6.70
C ARG A 301 -0.96 28.37 8.19
N GLY A 302 0.18 28.10 8.82
CA GLY A 302 0.26 27.74 10.23
C GLY A 302 0.22 26.23 10.51
N GLY A 303 0.09 25.40 9.50
CA GLY A 303 0.17 23.94 9.63
C GLY A 303 1.57 23.43 9.94
N ARG A 304 1.67 22.21 10.46
CA ARG A 304 2.92 21.49 10.65
C ARG A 304 3.11 20.48 9.52
N VAL A 305 4.36 20.29 9.09
CA VAL A 305 4.68 19.41 7.96
C VAL A 305 5.80 18.44 8.33
N ILE A 306 5.56 17.14 8.16
CA ILE A 306 6.60 16.14 8.04
C ILE A 306 6.93 16.05 6.54
N LEU A 307 8.07 16.59 6.15
CA LEU A 307 8.51 16.62 4.76
C LEU A 307 9.44 15.45 4.48
N VAL A 308 9.00 14.55 3.61
CA VAL A 308 9.77 13.38 3.21
C VAL A 308 10.46 13.68 1.89
N GLU A 309 11.78 13.77 1.92
CA GLU A 309 12.59 14.20 0.76
C GLU A 309 13.97 13.54 0.74
N ALA A 310 14.69 13.66 -0.37
CA ALA A 310 16.04 13.14 -0.51
C ALA A 310 17.12 14.11 0.00
N GLU A 311 16.77 15.39 0.12
CA GLU A 311 17.70 16.46 0.52
C GLU A 311 17.82 16.58 2.04
N ASP A 312 18.97 17.05 2.49
CA ASP A 312 19.15 17.44 3.91
C ASP A 312 18.54 18.83 4.13
N ARG A 313 17.65 18.92 5.11
CA ARG A 313 16.98 20.19 5.47
C ARG A 313 17.02 20.41 6.97
N VAL A 314 17.18 21.66 7.36
CA VAL A 314 17.18 22.04 8.77
C VAL A 314 15.72 22.02 9.28
N PRO A 315 15.43 21.34 10.41
CA PRO A 315 14.10 21.35 11.00
C PRO A 315 13.73 22.71 11.56
N SER A 316 12.43 22.97 11.68
CA SER A 316 11.89 24.16 12.35
C SER A 316 10.69 23.75 13.22
N GLU A 317 10.12 24.70 13.97
CA GLU A 317 8.94 24.45 14.80
C GLU A 317 7.76 23.83 14.01
N ARG A 318 7.64 24.14 12.71
CA ARG A 318 6.54 23.70 11.85
C ARG A 318 6.96 22.79 10.72
N LEU A 319 8.23 22.44 10.62
CA LEU A 319 8.75 21.56 9.57
C LEU A 319 9.69 20.53 10.15
N LEU A 320 9.32 19.27 10.09
CA LEU A 320 10.15 18.11 10.42
C LEU A 320 10.56 17.40 9.12
N PRO A 321 11.81 17.55 8.66
CA PRO A 321 12.29 16.84 7.49
C PRO A 321 12.64 15.40 7.85
N ILE A 322 12.21 14.46 7.03
CA ILE A 322 12.62 13.05 7.10
C ILE A 322 13.32 12.72 5.79
N ARG A 323 14.62 12.50 5.86
CA ARG A 323 15.40 12.16 4.68
C ARG A 323 15.22 10.70 4.30
N LEU A 324 14.92 10.44 3.03
CA LEU A 324 15.01 9.13 2.40
C LEU A 324 16.17 9.09 1.41
N ASP A 325 16.85 7.95 1.34
CA ASP A 325 17.86 7.75 0.32
C ASP A 325 17.19 7.73 -1.07
N PRO A 326 17.79 8.39 -2.07
CA PRO A 326 17.23 8.41 -3.42
C PRO A 326 17.17 7.00 -4.00
N VAL A 327 15.99 6.60 -4.43
CA VAL A 327 15.78 5.35 -5.17
C VAL A 327 15.08 5.68 -6.49
N PRO A 328 15.27 4.86 -7.53
CA PRO A 328 14.60 5.11 -8.81
C PRO A 328 13.08 5.08 -8.70
N GLU A 329 12.40 5.91 -9.48
CA GLU A 329 10.96 5.74 -9.69
C GLU A 329 10.70 4.41 -10.41
N PRO A 330 9.67 3.68 -10.01
CA PRO A 330 8.60 3.95 -9.04
C PRO A 330 8.87 3.42 -7.62
N TRP A 331 10.05 2.88 -7.37
CA TRP A 331 10.41 2.15 -6.15
C TRP A 331 10.41 3.02 -4.90
N GLU A 332 10.48 4.34 -5.04
CA GLU A 332 10.33 5.31 -3.94
C GLU A 332 8.98 5.18 -3.20
N SER A 333 7.95 4.66 -3.87
CA SER A 333 6.67 4.38 -3.23
C SER A 333 6.79 3.36 -2.10
N LEU A 334 7.71 2.39 -2.22
CA LEU A 334 7.90 1.36 -1.18
C LEU A 334 8.70 1.87 0.03
N THR A 335 9.56 2.87 -0.15
CA THR A 335 10.29 3.47 0.97
C THR A 335 9.49 4.56 1.66
N SER A 336 8.62 5.27 0.95
CA SER A 336 7.80 6.34 1.53
C SER A 336 6.75 5.84 2.52
N ILE A 337 6.25 4.61 2.40
CA ILE A 337 5.28 4.03 3.33
C ILE A 337 5.87 3.82 4.74
N LEU A 338 7.19 3.72 4.87
CA LEU A 338 7.86 3.53 6.16
C LEU A 338 7.58 4.66 7.15
N ILE A 339 7.36 5.89 6.65
CA ILE A 339 7.12 7.05 7.49
C ILE A 339 5.75 6.96 8.20
N PRO A 340 4.61 6.81 7.49
CA PRO A 340 3.34 6.63 8.17
C PRO A 340 3.27 5.31 8.96
N GLN A 341 4.00 4.24 8.57
CA GLN A 341 4.08 3.01 9.37
C GLN A 341 4.76 3.26 10.72
N ALA A 342 5.90 3.94 10.74
CA ALA A 342 6.61 4.28 11.97
C ALA A 342 5.79 5.22 12.87
N LEU A 343 5.14 6.23 12.28
CA LEU A 343 4.24 7.12 13.02
C LEU A 343 3.04 6.36 13.60
N THR A 344 2.44 5.46 12.83
CA THR A 344 1.33 4.61 13.29
C THR A 344 1.72 3.80 14.53
N LEU A 345 2.90 3.17 14.47
CA LEU A 345 3.44 2.42 15.61
C LEU A 345 3.61 3.31 16.84
N ALA A 346 4.24 4.47 16.70
CA ALA A 346 4.49 5.38 17.83
C ALA A 346 3.19 5.91 18.46
N ILE A 347 2.18 6.26 17.65
CA ILE A 347 0.88 6.67 18.16
C ILE A 347 0.21 5.51 18.91
N ALA A 348 0.26 4.30 18.37
CA ALA A 348 -0.33 3.12 18.99
C ALA A 348 0.40 2.69 20.27
N GLU A 349 1.72 2.81 20.34
CA GLU A 349 2.52 2.58 21.56
C GLU A 349 2.12 3.55 22.68
N ARG A 350 1.89 4.82 22.34
CA ARG A 350 1.56 5.86 23.33
C ARG A 350 0.10 5.83 23.77
N HIS A 351 -0.83 5.62 22.87
CA HIS A 351 -2.28 5.79 23.11
C HIS A 351 -3.06 4.49 23.12
N GLY A 352 -2.40 3.36 22.87
CA GLY A 352 -3.03 2.05 22.67
C GLY A 352 -3.44 1.82 21.23
N ALA A 353 -3.31 0.57 20.79
CA ALA A 353 -3.82 0.13 19.49
C ALA A 353 -5.34 -0.07 19.55
N ARG A 354 -6.06 0.41 18.56
CA ARG A 354 -7.52 0.15 18.42
C ARG A 354 -7.81 -1.23 17.86
N LEU A 355 -6.97 -1.69 16.91
CA LEU A 355 -7.05 -3.05 16.42
C LEU A 355 -6.65 -4.01 17.55
N SER A 356 -7.40 -5.08 17.68
CA SER A 356 -7.01 -6.22 18.51
C SER A 356 -6.65 -7.39 17.60
N PRO A 357 -5.81 -8.33 18.05
CA PRO A 357 -5.55 -9.57 17.28
C PRO A 357 -6.80 -10.38 16.97
N ARG A 358 -7.93 -10.01 17.59
CA ARG A 358 -9.26 -10.62 17.37
C ARG A 358 -10.10 -9.88 16.34
N PHE A 359 -9.63 -8.74 15.81
CA PHE A 359 -10.35 -8.02 14.78
C PHE A 359 -10.36 -8.86 13.49
N GLN A 360 -11.52 -9.30 13.10
CA GLN A 360 -11.71 -10.13 11.91
C GLN A 360 -12.35 -9.28 10.82
N TYR A 361 -11.64 -9.08 9.72
CA TYR A 361 -12.20 -8.47 8.51
C TYR A 361 -13.42 -9.23 7.97
N GLY A 362 -13.64 -10.48 8.40
CA GLY A 362 -14.81 -11.29 8.05
C GLY A 362 -16.13 -10.84 8.68
N GLU A 363 -16.10 -9.88 9.63
CA GLU A 363 -17.33 -9.30 10.21
C GLU A 363 -17.83 -8.08 9.43
N MET A 364 -17.06 -7.56 8.48
CA MET A 364 -17.48 -6.52 7.54
C MET A 364 -18.04 -7.15 6.24
N LYS A 365 -18.88 -8.17 6.37
CA LYS A 365 -19.69 -8.67 5.25
C LYS A 365 -20.98 -7.87 5.22
N GLU A 366 -21.16 -7.08 4.15
CA GLU A 366 -22.49 -6.65 3.76
C GLU A 366 -23.35 -7.85 3.37
#